data_1c5196b06066eefe9b747f16ba1ca1ce
#
_entry.id   1c5196b06066eefe9b747f16ba1ca1ce
#
_cell.length_a   1.000
_cell.length_b   1.000
_cell.length_c   1.000
_cell.angle_alpha   90.00
_cell.angle_beta   90.00
_cell.angle_gamma   90.00
#
_symmetry.space_group_name_H-M   'P 1'
#
loop_
_entity.id
_entity.type
_entity.pdbx_description
1 polymer ?
#
loop_
_entity_poly.entity_id
_entity_poly.type
_entity_poly.pdbx_seq_one_letter_code
_entity_poly.pdbx_strand_id
1 'polypeptide(L)'
;MMNDFVAIDFETANAEPTSICAIGAVKVEGGVVTDRFYRLVKPEPDYYIRRFTECIHGIGPSDTDDAPGFWAVWPELRDFIGGRPLVAHNKRFDERCLRAACRCYGIDYPDYDFYCTLERARRTIPRTLCASFSLPSLACFLGIPFDDHHNALADAEACAKIAMVLL
;
A
#
# COMPACT_ATOMS: atom_id res chain seq x y z
N MET A 1 13.25 -16.48 2.31
CA MET A 1 12.08 -15.79 2.88
C MET A 1 12.51 -14.45 3.43
N MET A 2 11.80 -13.39 3.09
CA MET A 2 12.07 -12.04 3.56
C MET A 2 11.49 -11.88 4.97
N ASN A 3 12.33 -11.58 5.96
CA ASN A 3 11.90 -11.52 7.37
C ASN A 3 11.74 -10.09 7.90
N ASP A 4 12.38 -9.12 7.24
CA ASP A 4 12.36 -7.71 7.67
C ASP A 4 12.00 -6.81 6.49
N PHE A 5 10.81 -6.20 6.53
CA PHE A 5 10.28 -5.35 5.48
C PHE A 5 9.11 -4.49 5.98
N VAL A 6 8.68 -3.53 5.16
CA VAL A 6 7.41 -2.81 5.36
C VAL A 6 6.50 -3.07 4.16
N ALA A 7 5.34 -3.67 4.39
CA ALA A 7 4.28 -3.72 3.40
C ALA A 7 3.55 -2.38 3.37
N ILE A 8 3.23 -1.87 2.16
CA ILE A 8 2.61 -0.56 1.98
C ILE A 8 1.50 -0.64 0.94
N ASP A 9 0.47 0.15 1.14
CA ASP A 9 -0.64 0.34 0.23
C ASP A 9 -1.14 1.78 0.28
N PHE A 10 -1.48 2.35 -0.88
CA PHE A 10 -2.00 3.70 -1.03
C PHE A 10 -3.39 3.69 -1.65
N GLU A 11 -4.29 4.54 -1.11
CA GLU A 11 -5.50 4.93 -1.81
C GLU A 11 -5.32 6.30 -2.45
N THR A 12 -5.91 6.50 -3.63
CA THR A 12 -5.83 7.77 -4.37
C THR A 12 -7.21 8.35 -4.62
N ALA A 13 -7.35 9.66 -4.44
CA ALA A 13 -8.60 10.39 -4.65
C ALA A 13 -9.03 10.43 -6.14
N ASN A 14 -8.05 10.39 -7.05
CA ASN A 14 -8.26 10.48 -8.49
C ASN A 14 -7.15 9.74 -9.26
N ALA A 15 -7.10 9.89 -10.58
CA ALA A 15 -6.15 9.19 -11.45
C ALA A 15 -4.69 9.71 -11.36
N GLU A 16 -4.47 10.86 -10.72
CA GLU A 16 -3.13 11.39 -10.53
C GLU A 16 -2.39 10.63 -9.42
N PRO A 17 -1.17 10.16 -9.64
CA PRO A 17 -0.44 9.37 -8.66
C PRO A 17 -0.05 10.17 -7.41
N THR A 18 -0.11 11.50 -7.46
CA THR A 18 0.14 12.40 -6.33
C THR A 18 -1.06 12.53 -5.41
N SER A 19 -2.26 12.12 -5.86
CA SER A 19 -3.52 12.28 -5.12
C SER A 19 -3.74 11.26 -4.01
N ILE A 20 -2.67 10.87 -3.32
CA ILE A 20 -2.75 9.95 -2.18
C ILE A 20 -3.72 10.53 -1.14
N CYS A 21 -4.76 9.76 -0.78
CA CYS A 21 -5.75 10.14 0.23
C CYS A 21 -5.70 9.25 1.49
N ALA A 22 -5.10 8.07 1.40
CA ALA A 22 -4.81 7.24 2.56
C ALA A 22 -3.50 6.47 2.36
N ILE A 23 -2.81 6.21 3.47
CA ILE A 23 -1.59 5.41 3.55
C ILE A 23 -1.79 4.33 4.59
N GLY A 24 -1.64 3.07 4.20
CA GLY A 24 -1.53 1.94 5.09
C GLY A 24 -0.13 1.33 5.00
N ALA A 25 0.50 1.05 6.13
CA ALA A 25 1.77 0.33 6.15
C ALA A 25 1.85 -0.62 7.35
N VAL A 26 2.52 -1.75 7.14
CA VAL A 26 2.68 -2.80 8.15
C VAL A 26 4.15 -3.20 8.20
N LYS A 27 4.73 -3.08 9.39
CA LYS A 27 6.12 -3.47 9.64
C LYS A 27 6.20 -4.94 10.03
N VAL A 28 7.11 -5.65 9.37
CA VAL A 28 7.44 -7.03 9.68
C VAL A 28 8.91 -7.09 10.10
N GLU A 29 9.19 -7.71 11.23
CA GLU A 29 10.53 -7.91 11.77
C GLU A 29 10.63 -9.35 12.30
N GLY A 30 11.69 -10.05 11.91
CA GLY A 30 11.87 -11.45 12.25
C GLY A 30 10.74 -12.35 11.76
N GLY A 31 10.05 -11.98 10.68
CA GLY A 31 8.91 -12.73 10.12
C GLY A 31 7.61 -12.58 10.91
N VAL A 32 7.48 -11.59 11.78
CA VAL A 32 6.24 -11.27 12.52
C VAL A 32 5.87 -9.81 12.33
N VAL A 33 4.56 -9.53 12.34
CA VAL A 33 4.05 -8.15 12.30
C VAL A 33 4.32 -7.49 13.65
N THR A 34 5.12 -6.40 13.64
CA THR A 34 5.53 -5.68 14.85
C THR A 34 4.84 -4.33 15.01
N ASP A 35 4.45 -3.68 13.91
CA ASP A 35 3.86 -2.35 13.98
C ASP A 35 2.96 -2.05 12.78
N ARG A 36 2.08 -1.06 12.92
CA ARG A 36 1.11 -0.62 11.91
C ARG A 36 1.08 0.89 11.82
N PHE A 37 0.93 1.40 10.61
CA PHE A 37 0.82 2.81 10.31
C PHE A 37 -0.40 3.05 9.44
N TYR A 38 -1.24 4.01 9.82
CA TYR A 38 -2.36 4.47 9.01
C TYR A 38 -2.49 5.98 9.11
N ARG A 39 -2.63 6.66 7.97
CA ARG A 39 -2.92 8.09 7.91
C ARG A 39 -3.84 8.41 6.74
N LEU A 40 -4.84 9.23 7.01
CA LEU A 40 -5.51 9.99 5.95
C LEU A 40 -4.62 11.14 5.52
N VAL A 41 -4.66 11.47 4.24
CA VAL A 41 -3.83 12.50 3.61
C VAL A 41 -4.72 13.39 2.77
N LYS A 42 -4.51 14.70 2.86
CA LYS A 42 -5.15 15.62 1.93
C LYS A 42 -4.53 15.44 0.55
N PRO A 43 -5.32 15.02 -0.46
CA PRO A 43 -4.77 14.68 -1.76
C PRO A 43 -4.28 15.90 -2.54
N GLU A 44 -3.31 15.71 -3.43
CA GLU A 44 -2.84 16.73 -4.37
C GLU A 44 -2.80 16.13 -5.79
N PRO A 45 -3.64 16.60 -6.74
CA PRO A 45 -4.64 17.68 -6.60
C PRO A 45 -5.86 17.27 -5.76
N ASP A 46 -6.44 18.27 -5.07
CA ASP A 46 -7.56 18.10 -4.12
C ASP A 46 -8.90 18.03 -4.87
N TYR A 47 -9.15 16.91 -5.56
CA TYR A 47 -10.46 16.54 -6.07
C TYR A 47 -10.65 15.04 -6.06
N TYR A 48 -11.89 14.58 -5.98
CA TYR A 48 -12.23 13.18 -5.91
C TYR A 48 -12.98 12.71 -7.15
N ILE A 49 -12.60 11.55 -7.67
CA ILE A 49 -13.40 10.82 -8.66
C ILE A 49 -14.44 10.01 -7.90
N ARG A 50 -15.71 10.32 -8.12
CA ARG A 50 -16.86 9.70 -7.45
C ARG A 50 -16.79 8.17 -7.41
N ARG A 51 -16.36 7.54 -8.50
CA ARG A 51 -16.20 6.08 -8.57
C ARG A 51 -15.21 5.56 -7.54
N PHE A 52 -14.13 6.29 -7.25
CA PHE A 52 -13.11 5.86 -6.27
C PHE A 52 -13.71 5.91 -4.86
N THR A 53 -14.38 7.01 -4.52
CA THR A 53 -15.06 7.17 -3.25
C THR A 53 -16.22 6.18 -3.05
N GLU A 54 -17.09 6.01 -4.05
CA GLU A 54 -18.33 5.23 -3.85
C GLU A 54 -18.15 3.72 -4.09
N CYS A 55 -17.19 3.31 -4.95
CA CYS A 55 -17.08 1.93 -5.41
C CYS A 55 -15.75 1.25 -5.05
N ILE A 56 -14.78 2.00 -4.53
CA ILE A 56 -13.46 1.45 -4.20
C ILE A 56 -13.20 1.60 -2.69
N HIS A 57 -12.64 2.71 -2.24
CA HIS A 57 -12.13 2.84 -0.86
C HIS A 57 -13.05 3.59 0.12
N GLY A 58 -14.14 4.18 -0.34
CA GLY A 58 -15.10 4.89 0.52
C GLY A 58 -14.64 6.26 1.03
N ILE A 59 -13.38 6.68 0.80
CA ILE A 59 -12.84 7.94 1.28
C ILE A 59 -13.30 9.09 0.36
N GLY A 60 -13.83 10.15 0.94
CA GLY A 60 -14.28 11.34 0.24
C GLY A 60 -13.68 12.64 0.80
N PRO A 61 -14.04 13.80 0.23
CA PRO A 61 -13.53 15.10 0.68
C PRO A 61 -13.70 15.33 2.17
N SER A 62 -14.85 15.00 2.74
CA SER A 62 -15.13 15.18 4.18
C SER A 62 -14.20 14.40 5.11
N ASP A 63 -13.57 13.34 4.62
CA ASP A 63 -12.67 12.53 5.42
C ASP A 63 -11.25 13.12 5.45
N THR A 64 -10.90 13.93 4.44
CA THR A 64 -9.54 14.43 4.26
C THR A 64 -9.42 15.96 4.24
N ASP A 65 -10.53 16.72 4.38
CA ASP A 65 -10.50 18.18 4.38
C ASP A 65 -9.55 18.76 5.44
N ASP A 66 -9.52 18.15 6.64
CA ASP A 66 -8.66 18.53 7.74
C ASP A 66 -7.39 17.65 7.85
N ALA A 67 -7.18 16.72 6.93
CA ALA A 67 -6.01 15.85 6.95
C ALA A 67 -4.75 16.61 6.52
N PRO A 68 -3.58 16.23 7.05
CA PRO A 68 -2.31 16.80 6.63
C PRO A 68 -1.99 16.39 5.18
N GLY A 69 -1.31 17.26 4.43
CA GLY A 69 -0.76 16.91 3.12
C GLY A 69 0.37 15.88 3.23
N PHE A 70 0.69 15.22 2.13
CA PHE A 70 1.73 14.16 2.11
C PHE A 70 3.07 14.64 2.68
N TRP A 71 3.48 15.87 2.40
CA TRP A 71 4.74 16.45 2.90
C TRP A 71 4.83 16.46 4.43
N ALA A 72 3.69 16.61 5.12
CA ALA A 72 3.63 16.62 6.58
C ALA A 72 3.60 15.20 7.17
N VAL A 73 3.04 14.23 6.43
CA VAL A 73 2.99 12.81 6.84
C VAL A 73 4.31 12.08 6.53
N TRP A 74 5.03 12.53 5.52
CA TRP A 74 6.24 11.87 5.03
C TRP A 74 7.31 11.60 6.11
N PRO A 75 7.66 12.54 7.01
CA PRO A 75 8.64 12.24 8.05
C PRO A 75 8.26 11.05 8.92
N GLU A 76 6.99 10.95 9.32
CA GLU A 76 6.50 9.83 10.12
C GLU A 76 6.57 8.51 9.33
N LEU A 77 6.13 8.53 8.08
CA LEU A 77 6.18 7.35 7.21
C LEU A 77 7.61 6.89 6.95
N ARG A 78 8.52 7.81 6.65
CA ARG A 78 9.94 7.53 6.43
C ARG A 78 10.57 6.89 7.67
N ASP A 79 10.31 7.44 8.85
CA ASP A 79 10.84 6.93 10.11
C ASP A 79 10.22 5.56 10.45
N PHE A 80 8.94 5.34 10.11
CA PHE A 80 8.29 4.04 10.21
C PHE A 80 8.95 3.00 9.28
N ILE A 81 9.26 3.34 8.04
CA ILE A 81 9.96 2.46 7.10
C ILE A 81 11.37 2.15 7.60
N GLY A 82 12.11 3.15 8.07
CA GLY A 82 13.43 2.99 8.69
C GLY A 82 14.46 2.34 7.76
N GLY A 83 14.41 2.60 6.46
CA GLY A 83 15.34 2.05 5.46
C GLY A 83 15.11 0.58 5.10
N ARG A 84 14.03 -0.03 5.55
CA ARG A 84 13.65 -1.40 5.17
C ARG A 84 13.17 -1.47 3.72
N PRO A 85 13.30 -2.63 3.06
CA PRO A 85 12.67 -2.82 1.76
C PRO A 85 11.15 -2.70 1.86
N LEU A 86 10.53 -2.19 0.79
CA LEU A 86 9.08 -2.07 0.67
C LEU A 86 8.50 -3.25 -0.09
N VAL A 87 7.30 -3.65 0.30
CA VAL A 87 6.52 -4.68 -0.39
C VAL A 87 5.13 -4.13 -0.67
N ALA A 88 4.61 -4.34 -1.88
CA ALA A 88 3.23 -4.02 -2.21
C ALA A 88 2.59 -5.11 -3.09
N HIS A 89 1.27 -5.14 -3.12
CA HIS A 89 0.53 -5.97 -4.06
C HIS A 89 0.26 -5.17 -5.34
N ASN A 90 0.95 -5.49 -6.45
CA ASN A 90 1.04 -4.66 -7.65
C ASN A 90 1.89 -3.37 -7.43
N LYS A 91 3.10 -3.56 -6.95
CA LYS A 91 4.05 -2.51 -6.54
C LYS A 91 4.17 -1.32 -7.50
N ARG A 92 3.90 -1.52 -8.80
CA ARG A 92 4.00 -0.44 -9.80
C ARG A 92 3.10 0.74 -9.48
N PHE A 93 1.94 0.48 -8.87
CA PHE A 93 1.03 1.52 -8.45
C PHE A 93 1.60 2.29 -7.25
N ASP A 94 1.95 1.58 -6.19
CA ASP A 94 2.41 2.19 -4.93
C ASP A 94 3.76 2.89 -5.08
N GLU A 95 4.71 2.27 -5.77
CA GLU A 95 6.00 2.86 -6.08
C GLU A 95 5.84 4.13 -6.93
N ARG A 96 4.94 4.12 -7.92
CA ARG A 96 4.62 5.30 -8.74
C ARG A 96 4.03 6.43 -7.89
N CYS A 97 3.08 6.11 -7.00
CA CYS A 97 2.47 7.09 -6.11
C CYS A 97 3.51 7.71 -5.17
N LEU A 98 4.31 6.89 -4.52
CA LEU A 98 5.34 7.35 -3.59
C LEU A 98 6.39 8.23 -4.27
N ARG A 99 6.91 7.81 -5.44
CA ARG A 99 7.87 8.60 -6.23
C ARG A 99 7.26 9.90 -6.73
N ALA A 100 5.99 9.87 -7.16
CA ALA A 100 5.30 11.07 -7.64
C ALA A 100 5.05 12.08 -6.51
N ALA A 101 4.61 11.61 -5.35
CA ALA A 101 4.40 12.46 -4.19
C ALA A 101 5.73 13.09 -3.69
N CYS A 102 6.79 12.31 -3.57
CA CYS A 102 8.12 12.85 -3.22
C CYS A 102 8.56 13.93 -4.21
N ARG A 103 8.41 13.69 -5.51
CA ARG A 103 8.77 14.68 -6.55
C ARG A 103 7.91 15.94 -6.46
N CYS A 104 6.61 15.80 -6.23
CA CYS A 104 5.68 16.92 -6.12
C CYS A 104 6.08 17.91 -5.01
N TYR A 105 6.57 17.38 -3.91
CA TYR A 105 6.95 18.18 -2.75
C TYR A 105 8.47 18.45 -2.62
N GLY A 106 9.26 18.11 -3.63
CA GLY A 106 10.72 18.31 -3.60
C GLY A 106 11.42 17.48 -2.52
N ILE A 107 10.88 16.32 -2.20
CA ILE A 107 11.42 15.37 -1.23
C ILE A 107 12.36 14.42 -1.96
N ASP A 108 13.58 14.24 -1.44
CA ASP A 108 14.51 13.24 -1.95
C ASP A 108 13.95 11.84 -1.67
N TYR A 109 13.68 11.10 -2.75
CA TYR A 109 13.21 9.71 -2.66
C TYR A 109 14.36 8.79 -2.21
N PRO A 110 14.21 8.03 -1.11
CA PRO A 110 15.33 7.23 -0.56
C PRO A 110 15.73 6.00 -1.38
N ASP A 111 15.18 5.82 -2.57
CA ASP A 111 15.49 4.72 -3.50
C ASP A 111 15.34 3.33 -2.87
N TYR A 112 14.18 3.10 -2.25
CA TYR A 112 13.87 1.84 -1.59
C TYR A 112 13.89 0.65 -2.56
N ASP A 113 14.43 -0.48 -2.10
CA ASP A 113 14.15 -1.76 -2.72
C ASP A 113 12.66 -2.09 -2.63
N PHE A 114 11.99 -2.30 -3.76
CA PHE A 114 10.56 -2.53 -3.81
C PHE A 114 10.21 -3.90 -4.39
N TYR A 115 9.55 -4.74 -3.60
CA TYR A 115 9.14 -6.10 -3.96
C TYR A 115 7.64 -6.18 -4.25
N CYS A 116 7.21 -7.20 -5.00
CA CYS A 116 5.84 -7.35 -5.47
C CYS A 116 5.29 -8.74 -5.22
N THR A 117 4.29 -8.85 -4.35
CA THR A 117 3.62 -10.13 -4.07
C THR A 117 2.84 -10.64 -5.29
N LEU A 118 2.24 -9.76 -6.11
CA LEU A 118 1.55 -10.14 -7.35
C LEU A 118 2.50 -10.76 -8.38
N GLU A 119 3.65 -10.14 -8.62
CA GLU A 119 4.65 -10.67 -9.55
C GLU A 119 5.23 -11.99 -9.05
N ARG A 120 5.46 -12.11 -7.75
CA ARG A 120 5.94 -13.34 -7.13
C ARG A 120 4.91 -14.46 -7.27
N ALA A 121 3.66 -14.20 -6.92
CA ALA A 121 2.57 -15.19 -7.06
C ALA A 121 2.44 -15.71 -8.51
N ARG A 122 2.48 -14.79 -9.49
CA ARG A 122 2.42 -15.16 -10.91
C ARG A 122 3.56 -16.06 -11.38
N ARG A 123 4.71 -16.00 -10.73
CA ARG A 123 5.90 -16.82 -11.06
C ARG A 123 5.91 -18.16 -10.34
N THR A 124 5.26 -18.26 -9.17
CA THR A 124 5.38 -19.43 -8.29
C THR A 124 4.12 -20.28 -8.20
N ILE A 125 2.93 -19.69 -8.46
CA ILE A 125 1.66 -20.39 -8.34
C ILE A 125 1.05 -20.63 -9.74
N PRO A 126 0.81 -21.88 -10.12
CA PRO A 126 0.15 -22.21 -11.39
C PRO A 126 -1.28 -21.64 -11.44
N ARG A 127 -1.67 -21.09 -12.59
CA ARG A 127 -3.04 -20.58 -12.81
C ARG A 127 -4.14 -21.62 -12.67
N THR A 128 -3.80 -22.89 -12.80
CA THR A 128 -4.71 -24.01 -12.56
C THR A 128 -5.10 -24.17 -11.09
N LEU A 129 -4.27 -23.64 -10.16
CA LEU A 129 -4.52 -23.70 -8.72
C LEU A 129 -5.14 -22.39 -8.18
N CYS A 130 -4.81 -21.25 -8.79
CA CYS A 130 -5.32 -19.94 -8.40
C CYS A 130 -5.69 -19.16 -9.66
N ALA A 131 -6.98 -19.09 -9.98
CA ALA A 131 -7.47 -18.47 -11.21
C ALA A 131 -7.27 -16.96 -11.27
N SER A 132 -7.26 -16.28 -10.11
CA SER A 132 -7.02 -14.85 -9.97
C SER A 132 -5.93 -14.60 -8.93
N PHE A 133 -5.04 -13.66 -9.25
CA PHE A 133 -4.00 -13.17 -8.33
C PHE A 133 -4.32 -11.76 -7.79
N SER A 134 -5.59 -11.33 -7.77
CA SER A 134 -5.99 -10.15 -7.00
C SER A 134 -5.71 -10.37 -5.52
N LEU A 135 -5.51 -9.30 -4.76
CA LEU A 135 -5.19 -9.39 -3.34
C LEU A 135 -6.18 -10.27 -2.56
N PRO A 136 -7.53 -10.09 -2.71
CA PRO A 136 -8.50 -10.97 -2.04
C PRO A 136 -8.42 -12.43 -2.49
N SER A 137 -8.27 -12.66 -3.79
CA SER A 137 -8.20 -14.03 -4.32
C SER A 137 -6.97 -14.77 -3.83
N LEU A 138 -5.82 -14.07 -3.78
CA LEU A 138 -4.56 -14.64 -3.33
C LEU A 138 -4.57 -14.87 -1.81
N ALA A 139 -5.13 -13.94 -1.04
CA ALA A 139 -5.32 -14.11 0.41
C ALA A 139 -6.19 -15.34 0.72
N CYS A 140 -7.33 -15.47 0.03
CA CYS A 140 -8.22 -16.64 0.15
C CYS A 140 -7.49 -17.95 -0.21
N PHE A 141 -6.76 -17.97 -1.32
CA PHE A 141 -6.00 -19.16 -1.75
C PHE A 141 -4.96 -19.60 -0.73
N LEU A 142 -4.32 -18.63 -0.04
CA LEU A 142 -3.32 -18.90 0.99
C LEU A 142 -3.91 -19.10 2.40
N GLY A 143 -5.24 -19.06 2.55
CA GLY A 143 -5.91 -19.20 3.84
C GLY A 143 -5.70 -18.01 4.79
N ILE A 144 -5.42 -16.83 4.24
CA ILE A 144 -5.22 -15.60 4.98
C ILE A 144 -6.58 -14.90 5.16
N PRO A 145 -7.08 -14.69 6.40
CA PRO A 145 -8.29 -13.91 6.63
C PRO A 145 -8.14 -12.47 6.14
N PHE A 146 -9.12 -12.02 5.33
CA PHE A 146 -9.10 -10.70 4.73
C PHE A 146 -10.53 -10.26 4.36
N ASP A 147 -11.10 -9.34 5.14
CA ASP A 147 -12.53 -8.98 5.04
C ASP A 147 -12.77 -7.52 4.61
N ASP A 148 -11.77 -6.63 4.67
CA ASP A 148 -11.92 -5.19 4.46
C ASP A 148 -11.04 -4.68 3.28
N HIS A 149 -11.30 -5.23 2.08
CA HIS A 149 -10.58 -4.83 0.87
C HIS A 149 -10.87 -3.38 0.48
N HIS A 150 -9.85 -2.68 -0.01
CA HIS A 150 -9.82 -1.24 -0.28
C HIS A 150 -9.77 -0.35 0.97
N ASN A 151 -9.34 -0.91 2.09
CA ASN A 151 -8.84 -0.18 3.23
C ASN A 151 -7.31 -0.29 3.21
N ALA A 152 -6.60 0.83 3.04
CA ALA A 152 -5.15 0.82 2.84
C ALA A 152 -4.39 0.03 3.92
N LEU A 153 -4.81 0.08 5.20
CA LEU A 153 -4.16 -0.68 6.26
C LEU A 153 -4.47 -2.18 6.17
N ALA A 154 -5.72 -2.55 5.87
CA ALA A 154 -6.11 -3.93 5.71
C ALA A 154 -5.44 -4.57 4.49
N ASP A 155 -5.34 -3.83 3.38
CA ASP A 155 -4.65 -4.26 2.16
C ASP A 155 -3.14 -4.43 2.40
N ALA A 156 -2.50 -3.49 3.10
CA ALA A 156 -1.09 -3.62 3.53
C ALA A 156 -0.87 -4.82 4.46
N GLU A 157 -1.81 -5.11 5.38
CA GLU A 157 -1.71 -6.26 6.28
C GLU A 157 -1.86 -7.59 5.54
N ALA A 158 -2.82 -7.69 4.62
CA ALA A 158 -2.96 -8.86 3.76
C ALA A 158 -1.71 -9.05 2.87
N CYS A 159 -1.20 -7.95 2.30
CA CYS A 159 0.04 -7.96 1.53
C CYS A 159 1.24 -8.45 2.36
N ALA A 160 1.37 -7.99 3.62
CA ALA A 160 2.43 -8.43 4.53
C ALA A 160 2.36 -9.94 4.80
N LYS A 161 1.17 -10.47 5.12
CA LYS A 161 0.96 -11.90 5.35
C LYS A 161 1.28 -12.74 4.10
N ILE A 162 0.87 -12.27 2.93
CA ILE A 162 1.21 -12.92 1.65
C ILE A 162 2.72 -12.88 1.40
N ALA A 163 3.37 -11.76 1.69
CA ALA A 163 4.82 -11.61 1.52
C ALA A 163 5.60 -12.59 2.41
N MET A 164 5.21 -12.75 3.66
CA MET A 164 5.83 -13.74 4.57
C MET A 164 5.73 -15.19 4.06
N VAL A 165 4.75 -15.50 3.21
CA VAL A 165 4.61 -16.84 2.61
C VAL A 165 5.40 -16.97 1.31
N LEU A 166 5.43 -15.91 0.48
CA LEU A 166 5.89 -16.00 -0.91
C LEU A 166 7.29 -15.43 -1.15
N LEU A 167 7.76 -14.47 -0.35
CA LEU A 167 9.03 -13.74 -0.52
C LEU A 167 10.06 -14.18 0.50
#